data_8ca710c4c8c2c638004140c8f7694235
#
_entry.id   8ca710c4c8c2c638004140c8f7694235
#
_cell.length_a   1.000
_cell.length_b   1.000
_cell.length_c   1.000
_cell.angle_alpha   90.00
_cell.angle_beta   90.00
_cell.angle_gamma   90.00
#
_symmetry.space_group_name_H-M   'P 1'
#
loop_
_entity.id
_entity.type
_entity.pdbx_description
1 polymer ?
#
loop_
_entity_poly.entity_id
_entity_poly.type
_entity_poly.pdbx_seq_one_letter_code
_entity_poly.pdbx_strand_id
1 'polypeptide(L)'
;NEAVEGQLATEGKIRIIILKARQQGLSTYTGGYLYYSVSQKSARKAMVITHHADSTRALFDMTKRFHEHCPEILKPHTKYSSRREISFDVLDSSFVVATAGGESIGRGETLSHVHASELAFWQKSTALDNWNGLVQAVPNTPGTAIFVESTANGVNGIFYDLWRGAVDG
;
A
#
# COMPACT_ATOMS: atom_id res chain seq x y z
N ASN A 1 15.93 -0.08 1.50
CA ASN A 1 15.69 -0.48 2.89
C ASN A 1 16.12 0.61 3.87
N GLU A 2 17.31 1.21 3.68
CA GLU A 2 17.83 2.28 4.55
C GLU A 2 16.87 3.46 4.74
N ALA A 3 16.21 3.94 3.68
CA ALA A 3 15.25 5.04 3.77
C ALA A 3 14.03 4.68 4.63
N VAL A 4 13.52 3.44 4.54
CA VAL A 4 12.42 2.94 5.36
C VAL A 4 12.83 2.86 6.83
N GLU A 5 14.00 2.25 7.09
CA GLU A 5 14.55 2.11 8.44
C GLU A 5 14.88 3.47 9.06
N GLY A 6 15.43 4.39 8.27
CA GLY A 6 15.72 5.76 8.70
C GLY A 6 14.46 6.51 9.13
N GLN A 7 13.40 6.51 8.33
CA GLN A 7 12.14 7.15 8.70
C GLN A 7 11.46 6.48 9.91
N LEU A 8 11.51 5.16 9.99
CA LEU A 8 10.97 4.46 11.16
C LEU A 8 11.71 4.83 12.45
N ALA A 9 13.03 4.95 12.39
CA ALA A 9 13.86 5.31 13.55
C ALA A 9 13.64 6.77 14.00
N THR A 10 13.45 7.69 13.06
CA THR A 10 13.35 9.14 13.36
C THR A 10 11.91 9.61 13.58
N GLU A 11 10.96 9.11 12.78
CA GLU A 11 9.57 9.59 12.79
C GLU A 11 8.57 8.54 13.27
N GLY A 12 8.98 7.27 13.38
CA GLY A 12 8.11 6.15 13.71
C GLY A 12 7.07 5.82 12.63
N LYS A 13 7.10 6.48 11.48
CA LYS A 13 6.17 6.31 10.35
C LYS A 13 6.91 6.32 9.02
N ILE A 14 6.26 5.89 7.95
CA ILE A 14 6.84 5.85 6.60
C ILE A 14 6.00 6.71 5.66
N ARG A 15 6.67 7.59 4.91
CA ARG A 15 6.10 8.39 3.82
C ARG A 15 7.12 8.43 2.69
N ILE A 16 7.03 7.47 1.76
CA ILE A 16 8.06 7.27 0.73
C ILE A 16 7.42 7.27 -0.66
N ILE A 17 8.05 8.01 -1.56
CA ILE A 17 7.79 7.95 -3.00
C ILE A 17 8.99 7.33 -3.72
N ILE A 18 8.73 6.41 -4.65
CA ILE A 18 9.74 5.61 -5.32
C ILE A 18 9.53 5.70 -6.84
N LEU A 19 10.46 6.34 -7.53
CA LEU A 19 10.60 6.22 -8.97
C LEU A 19 11.49 5.01 -9.27
N LYS A 20 10.97 4.04 -10.00
CA LYS A 20 11.64 2.77 -10.24
C LYS A 20 11.67 2.36 -11.70
N ALA A 21 12.59 1.47 -12.07
CA ALA A 21 12.47 0.66 -13.27
C ALA A 21 11.53 -0.55 -13.03
N ARG A 22 11.15 -1.23 -14.12
CA ARG A 22 10.32 -2.43 -14.02
C ARG A 22 11.09 -3.59 -13.36
N GLN A 23 10.37 -4.52 -12.74
CA GLN A 23 10.85 -5.81 -12.22
C GLN A 23 11.97 -5.72 -11.16
N GLN A 24 12.01 -4.65 -10.37
CA GLN A 24 13.01 -4.49 -9.30
C GLN A 24 12.58 -5.05 -7.94
N GLY A 25 11.46 -5.77 -7.87
CA GLY A 25 10.98 -6.41 -6.64
C GLY A 25 10.38 -5.45 -5.60
N LEU A 26 10.27 -4.15 -5.91
CA LEU A 26 9.78 -3.15 -4.96
C LEU A 26 8.33 -3.40 -4.53
N SER A 27 7.44 -3.76 -5.45
CA SER A 27 6.06 -4.11 -5.11
C SER A 27 5.99 -5.36 -4.23
N THR A 28 6.93 -6.32 -4.42
CA THR A 28 7.06 -7.51 -3.57
C THR A 28 7.52 -7.13 -2.16
N TYR A 29 8.54 -6.27 -2.06
CA TYR A 29 9.02 -5.75 -0.77
C TYR A 29 7.91 -5.01 -0.02
N THR A 30 7.25 -4.06 -0.69
CA THR A 30 6.17 -3.27 -0.07
C THR A 30 5.00 -4.15 0.34
N GLY A 31 4.57 -5.07 -0.54
CA GLY A 31 3.50 -6.03 -0.22
C GLY A 31 3.84 -6.91 0.97
N GLY A 32 5.09 -7.39 1.07
CA GLY A 32 5.59 -8.16 2.21
C GLY A 32 5.60 -7.35 3.50
N TYR A 33 6.02 -6.08 3.44
CA TYR A 33 6.00 -5.17 4.58
C TYR A 33 4.57 -4.92 5.09
N LEU A 34 3.62 -4.65 4.19
CA LEU A 34 2.22 -4.45 4.53
C LEU A 34 1.61 -5.73 5.12
N TYR A 35 1.88 -6.89 4.49
CA TYR A 35 1.42 -8.18 5.01
C TYR A 35 1.97 -8.43 6.42
N TYR A 36 3.26 -8.25 6.65
CA TYR A 36 3.86 -8.36 7.97
C TYR A 36 3.15 -7.47 9.00
N SER A 37 2.88 -6.22 8.65
CA SER A 37 2.19 -5.29 9.55
C SER A 37 0.82 -5.77 10.00
N VAL A 38 -0.01 -6.29 9.07
CA VAL A 38 -1.37 -6.74 9.39
C VAL A 38 -1.43 -8.15 9.98
N SER A 39 -0.41 -8.97 9.70
CA SER A 39 -0.34 -10.35 10.19
C SER A 39 0.33 -10.49 11.56
N GLN A 40 1.06 -9.47 12.01
CA GLN A 40 1.82 -9.52 13.27
C GLN A 40 1.41 -8.43 14.28
N LYS A 41 0.52 -7.52 13.91
CA LYS A 41 0.07 -6.40 14.77
C LYS A 41 -1.45 -6.28 14.75
N SER A 42 -2.02 -6.01 15.92
CA SER A 42 -3.47 -5.81 16.05
C SER A 42 -3.94 -4.46 15.53
N ALA A 43 -5.21 -4.39 15.14
CA ALA A 43 -5.90 -3.20 14.68
C ALA A 43 -5.19 -2.51 13.51
N ARG A 44 -4.69 -3.29 12.54
CA ARG A 44 -4.02 -2.78 11.35
C ARG A 44 -4.84 -3.07 10.10
N LYS A 45 -5.08 -2.03 9.31
CA LYS A 45 -5.72 -2.17 8.01
C LYS A 45 -4.76 -1.68 6.93
N ALA A 46 -4.34 -2.58 6.04
CA ALA A 46 -3.50 -2.26 4.91
C ALA A 46 -4.31 -2.27 3.61
N MET A 47 -4.07 -1.30 2.73
CA MET A 47 -4.69 -1.23 1.43
C MET A 47 -3.65 -1.04 0.33
N VAL A 48 -3.72 -1.89 -0.69
CA VAL A 48 -2.94 -1.75 -1.93
C VAL A 48 -3.86 -1.29 -3.04
N ILE A 49 -3.50 -0.22 -3.74
CA ILE A 49 -4.26 0.29 -4.88
C ILE A 49 -3.39 0.23 -6.13
N THR A 50 -3.95 -0.29 -7.20
CA THR A 50 -3.29 -0.41 -8.50
C THR A 50 -4.09 0.29 -9.59
N HIS A 51 -3.44 0.57 -10.71
CA HIS A 51 -4.08 1.21 -11.88
C HIS A 51 -4.97 0.27 -12.69
N HIS A 52 -4.82 -1.06 -12.58
CA HIS A 52 -5.48 -2.04 -13.44
C HIS A 52 -5.90 -3.31 -12.68
N ALA A 53 -7.03 -3.91 -13.05
CA ALA A 53 -7.61 -5.09 -12.38
C ALA A 53 -6.68 -6.32 -12.38
N ASP A 54 -5.90 -6.54 -13.46
CA ASP A 54 -4.95 -7.65 -13.51
C ASP A 54 -3.78 -7.45 -12.55
N SER A 55 -3.30 -6.20 -12.39
CA SER A 55 -2.30 -5.84 -11.40
C SER A 55 -2.83 -6.04 -9.98
N THR A 56 -4.08 -5.67 -9.73
CA THR A 56 -4.78 -5.91 -8.45
C THR A 56 -4.79 -7.40 -8.12
N ARG A 57 -5.16 -8.25 -9.09
CA ARG A 57 -5.17 -9.71 -8.91
C ARG A 57 -3.77 -10.25 -8.62
N ALA A 58 -2.77 -9.84 -9.41
CA ALA A 58 -1.40 -10.30 -9.23
C ALA A 58 -0.80 -9.95 -7.86
N LEU A 59 -1.03 -8.73 -7.37
CA LEU A 59 -0.59 -8.31 -6.03
C LEU A 59 -1.34 -9.05 -4.92
N PHE A 60 -2.62 -9.33 -5.12
CA PHE A 60 -3.38 -10.11 -4.15
C PHE A 60 -2.94 -11.58 -4.08
N ASP A 61 -2.69 -12.20 -5.23
CA ASP A 61 -2.16 -13.58 -5.29
C ASP A 61 -0.76 -13.67 -4.67
N MET A 62 0.06 -12.63 -4.80
CA MET A 62 1.32 -12.52 -4.08
C MET A 62 1.12 -12.46 -2.56
N THR A 63 0.15 -11.68 -2.09
CA THR A 63 -0.18 -11.59 -0.65
C THR A 63 -0.69 -12.92 -0.10
N LYS A 64 -1.51 -13.65 -0.86
CA LYS A 64 -1.92 -15.02 -0.48
C LYS A 64 -0.72 -15.95 -0.32
N ARG A 65 0.26 -15.88 -1.24
CA ARG A 65 1.48 -16.68 -1.11
C ARG A 65 2.27 -16.33 0.16
N PHE A 66 2.35 -15.05 0.54
CA PHE A 66 2.95 -14.69 1.84
C PHE A 66 2.23 -15.38 3.00
N HIS A 67 0.89 -15.40 2.97
CA HIS A 67 0.10 -16.05 4.02
C HIS A 67 0.23 -17.57 4.00
N GLU A 68 0.21 -18.19 2.83
CA GLU A 68 0.35 -19.63 2.65
C GLU A 68 1.70 -20.15 3.15
N HIS A 69 2.79 -19.38 2.89
CA HIS A 69 4.15 -19.72 3.29
C HIS A 69 4.57 -19.11 4.64
N CYS A 70 3.68 -18.42 5.33
CA CYS A 70 3.96 -17.92 6.67
C CYS A 70 4.19 -19.12 7.63
N PRO A 71 5.29 -19.11 8.41
CA PRO A 71 5.51 -20.15 9.42
C PRO A 71 4.29 -20.28 10.34
N GLU A 72 3.89 -21.52 10.65
CA GLU A 72 2.66 -21.79 11.43
C GLU A 72 2.63 -21.06 12.78
N ILE A 73 3.79 -20.93 13.44
CA ILE A 73 3.91 -20.21 14.71
C ILE A 73 3.63 -18.71 14.62
N LEU A 74 3.77 -18.12 13.41
CA LEU A 74 3.54 -16.69 13.13
C LEU A 74 2.29 -16.43 12.33
N LYS A 75 1.64 -17.49 11.85
CA LYS A 75 0.51 -17.40 10.92
C LYS A 75 -0.77 -17.04 11.68
N PRO A 76 -1.35 -15.86 11.41
CA PRO A 76 -2.59 -15.49 12.08
C PRO A 76 -3.76 -16.32 11.56
N HIS A 77 -4.73 -16.57 12.43
CA HIS A 77 -5.97 -17.19 12.03
C HIS A 77 -6.75 -16.30 11.07
N THR A 78 -7.17 -16.89 9.93
CA THR A 78 -7.94 -16.17 8.91
C THR A 78 -9.43 -16.26 9.24
N LYS A 79 -10.05 -15.12 9.52
CA LYS A 79 -11.50 -15.02 9.69
C LYS A 79 -12.23 -15.14 8.35
N TYR A 80 -11.69 -14.47 7.35
CA TYR A 80 -12.31 -14.28 6.05
C TYR A 80 -11.24 -14.07 4.98
N SER A 81 -11.43 -14.71 3.84
CA SER A 81 -10.61 -14.49 2.65
C SER A 81 -11.50 -14.45 1.41
N SER A 82 -11.42 -13.36 0.65
CA SER A 82 -12.16 -13.17 -0.60
C SER A 82 -11.20 -13.05 -1.80
N ARG A 83 -11.70 -12.49 -2.88
CA ARG A 83 -10.86 -12.17 -4.05
C ARG A 83 -10.04 -10.88 -3.89
N ARG A 84 -10.30 -10.08 -2.84
CA ARG A 84 -9.71 -8.76 -2.65
C ARG A 84 -9.32 -8.46 -1.21
N GLU A 85 -9.62 -9.34 -0.28
CA GLU A 85 -9.39 -9.10 1.14
C GLU A 85 -9.03 -10.38 1.88
N ILE A 86 -8.06 -10.29 2.79
CA ILE A 86 -7.79 -11.26 3.84
C ILE A 86 -7.96 -10.53 5.18
N SER A 87 -8.77 -11.10 6.06
CA SER A 87 -9.06 -10.55 7.40
C SER A 87 -8.68 -11.55 8.47
N PHE A 88 -8.11 -11.04 9.57
CA PHE A 88 -7.63 -11.81 10.71
C PHE A 88 -8.45 -11.44 11.95
N ASP A 89 -9.16 -12.40 12.53
CA ASP A 89 -10.12 -12.14 13.62
C ASP A 89 -9.43 -11.78 14.95
N VAL A 90 -8.46 -12.58 15.39
CA VAL A 90 -7.76 -12.37 16.67
C VAL A 90 -7.01 -11.03 16.69
N LEU A 91 -6.48 -10.62 15.54
CA LEU A 91 -5.74 -9.37 15.41
C LEU A 91 -6.64 -8.16 15.09
N ASP A 92 -7.90 -8.38 14.72
CA ASP A 92 -8.78 -7.32 14.19
C ASP A 92 -8.07 -6.49 13.10
N SER A 93 -7.45 -7.20 12.17
CA SER A 93 -6.66 -6.59 11.09
C SER A 93 -7.01 -7.14 9.72
N SER A 94 -6.73 -6.38 8.67
CA SER A 94 -7.04 -6.82 7.31
C SER A 94 -6.07 -6.26 6.26
N PHE A 95 -5.96 -7.01 5.16
CA PHE A 95 -5.23 -6.63 3.95
C PHE A 95 -6.20 -6.59 2.78
N VAL A 96 -6.34 -5.43 2.16
CA VAL A 96 -7.29 -5.18 1.07
C VAL A 96 -6.54 -4.76 -0.19
N VAL A 97 -7.01 -5.20 -1.35
CA VAL A 97 -6.54 -4.71 -2.65
C VAL A 97 -7.68 -4.08 -3.44
N ALA A 98 -7.41 -2.96 -4.10
CA ALA A 98 -8.37 -2.22 -4.89
C ALA A 98 -7.76 -1.77 -6.22
N THR A 99 -8.64 -1.46 -7.19
CA THR A 99 -8.23 -0.83 -8.46
C THR A 99 -8.61 0.64 -8.43
N ALA A 100 -7.70 1.51 -8.82
CA ALA A 100 -7.97 2.95 -8.94
C ALA A 100 -9.08 3.22 -9.95
N GLY A 101 -9.93 4.21 -9.67
CA GLY A 101 -11.11 4.53 -10.50
C GLY A 101 -12.42 3.91 -10.02
N GLY A 102 -12.40 3.06 -8.97
CA GLY A 102 -13.62 2.69 -8.24
C GLY A 102 -14.12 3.85 -7.39
N GLU A 103 -15.44 3.91 -7.19
CA GLU A 103 -16.04 4.91 -6.30
C GLU A 103 -15.54 4.69 -4.85
N SER A 104 -15.14 5.78 -4.21
CA SER A 104 -14.89 5.85 -2.76
C SER A 104 -13.72 5.01 -2.21
N ILE A 105 -12.59 4.89 -2.91
CA ILE A 105 -11.41 4.22 -2.36
C ILE A 105 -10.90 4.98 -1.12
N GLY A 106 -10.84 4.28 0.02
CA GLY A 106 -10.33 4.84 1.30
C GLY A 106 -11.29 5.79 2.02
N ARG A 107 -12.40 6.19 1.42
CA ARG A 107 -13.36 7.10 2.08
C ARG A 107 -14.13 6.38 3.18
N GLY A 108 -14.15 6.98 4.37
CA GLY A 108 -14.85 6.43 5.55
C GLY A 108 -14.13 5.30 6.26
N GLU A 109 -12.91 4.99 5.85
CA GLU A 109 -12.06 3.99 6.51
C GLU A 109 -10.83 4.63 7.15
N THR A 110 -10.40 4.09 8.28
CA THR A 110 -9.09 4.41 8.84
C THR A 110 -8.10 3.35 8.43
N LEU A 111 -7.08 3.74 7.67
CA LEU A 111 -6.03 2.85 7.20
C LEU A 111 -4.75 3.07 8.01
N SER A 112 -4.03 2.01 8.32
CA SER A 112 -2.70 2.11 8.91
C SER A 112 -1.59 2.13 7.86
N HIS A 113 -1.80 1.42 6.74
CA HIS A 113 -0.81 1.23 5.69
C HIS A 113 -1.44 1.35 4.31
N VAL A 114 -0.80 2.08 3.43
CA VAL A 114 -1.21 2.23 2.03
C VAL A 114 -0.03 2.00 1.10
N HIS A 115 -0.30 1.28 0.02
CA HIS A 115 0.60 1.15 -1.12
C HIS A 115 -0.12 1.60 -2.40
N ALA A 116 0.23 2.77 -2.90
CA ALA A 116 -0.22 3.28 -4.20
C ALA A 116 0.74 2.80 -5.28
N SER A 117 0.36 1.73 -5.98
CA SER A 117 1.18 1.10 -7.01
C SER A 117 0.88 1.69 -8.38
N GLU A 118 1.95 2.01 -9.13
CA GLU A 118 1.92 2.59 -10.47
C GLU A 118 1.05 3.87 -10.55
N LEU A 119 1.22 4.78 -9.58
CA LEU A 119 0.41 6.01 -9.44
C LEU A 119 0.45 6.89 -10.70
N ALA A 120 1.57 6.91 -11.45
CA ALA A 120 1.67 7.67 -12.69
C ALA A 120 0.71 7.18 -13.80
N PHE A 121 0.15 5.98 -13.66
CA PHE A 121 -0.77 5.36 -14.63
C PHE A 121 -2.22 5.38 -14.16
N TRP A 122 -2.52 5.96 -13.00
CA TRP A 122 -3.91 6.10 -12.56
C TRP A 122 -4.69 7.02 -13.51
N GLN A 123 -6.00 6.77 -13.63
CA GLN A 123 -6.86 7.55 -14.51
C GLN A 123 -6.84 9.02 -14.09
N LYS A 124 -6.39 9.91 -14.98
CA LYS A 124 -6.14 11.34 -14.68
C LYS A 124 -7.35 12.06 -14.07
N SER A 125 -8.56 11.72 -14.51
CA SER A 125 -9.79 12.36 -14.01
C SER A 125 -10.11 12.06 -12.55
N THR A 126 -9.60 10.96 -11.98
CA THR A 126 -9.91 10.49 -10.62
C THR A 126 -8.68 10.33 -9.73
N ALA A 127 -7.48 10.40 -10.32
CA ALA A 127 -6.24 10.12 -9.60
C ALA A 127 -6.03 11.02 -8.38
N LEU A 128 -6.27 12.34 -8.53
CA LEU A 128 -6.09 13.29 -7.46
C LEU A 128 -7.09 13.07 -6.32
N ASP A 129 -8.36 12.84 -6.65
CA ASP A 129 -9.41 12.60 -5.65
C ASP A 129 -9.16 11.31 -4.89
N ASN A 130 -8.79 10.23 -5.59
CA ASN A 130 -8.44 8.95 -4.99
C ASN A 130 -7.21 9.09 -4.09
N TRP A 131 -6.18 9.79 -4.56
CA TRP A 131 -4.97 10.04 -3.76
C TRP A 131 -5.26 10.84 -2.49
N ASN A 132 -6.02 11.93 -2.59
CA ASN A 132 -6.39 12.75 -1.45
C ASN A 132 -7.22 11.95 -0.43
N GLY A 133 -8.17 11.13 -0.89
CA GLY A 133 -8.95 10.24 -0.04
C GLY A 133 -8.08 9.24 0.73
N LEU A 134 -7.08 8.66 0.07
CA LEU A 134 -6.15 7.72 0.68
C LEU A 134 -5.23 8.37 1.73
N VAL A 135 -4.67 9.53 1.41
CA VAL A 135 -3.79 10.25 2.35
C VAL A 135 -4.57 10.65 3.60
N GLN A 136 -5.82 11.12 3.45
CA GLN A 136 -6.69 11.46 4.57
C GLN A 136 -7.10 10.25 5.41
N ALA A 137 -7.21 9.06 4.80
CA ALA A 137 -7.55 7.83 5.50
C ALA A 137 -6.40 7.31 6.39
N VAL A 138 -5.15 7.75 6.18
CA VAL A 138 -3.98 7.32 6.95
C VAL A 138 -3.59 8.41 7.96
N PRO A 139 -3.79 8.18 9.27
CA PRO A 139 -3.37 9.14 10.30
C PRO A 139 -1.87 9.44 10.21
N ASN A 140 -1.51 10.70 10.50
CA ASN A 140 -0.11 11.11 10.55
C ASN A 140 0.53 10.79 11.93
N THR A 141 0.49 9.52 12.32
CA THR A 141 0.96 9.03 13.62
C THR A 141 1.99 7.91 13.45
N PRO A 142 2.81 7.64 14.48
CA PRO A 142 3.71 6.49 14.47
C PRO A 142 3.00 5.17 14.19
N GLY A 143 3.69 4.25 13.52
CA GLY A 143 3.15 2.94 13.15
C GLY A 143 2.29 2.97 11.88
N THR A 144 2.26 4.08 11.12
CA THR A 144 1.58 4.16 9.83
C THR A 144 2.56 4.24 8.66
N ALA A 145 2.13 3.79 7.47
CA ALA A 145 2.98 3.83 6.29
C ALA A 145 2.20 4.19 5.01
N ILE A 146 2.78 5.04 4.19
CA ILE A 146 2.36 5.30 2.81
C ILE A 146 3.56 5.06 1.91
N PHE A 147 3.42 4.07 1.03
CA PHE A 147 4.34 3.79 -0.05
C PHE A 147 3.70 4.21 -1.37
N VAL A 148 4.37 5.07 -2.11
CA VAL A 148 3.99 5.44 -3.47
C VAL A 148 5.07 4.94 -4.40
N GLU A 149 4.71 4.19 -5.43
CA GLU A 149 5.67 3.76 -6.42
C GLU A 149 5.12 3.90 -7.84
N SER A 150 6.01 4.20 -8.77
CA SER A 150 5.70 4.12 -10.20
C SER A 150 6.95 4.02 -11.06
N THR A 151 6.78 3.46 -12.25
CA THR A 151 7.67 3.76 -13.36
C THR A 151 7.33 5.13 -13.94
N ALA A 152 8.27 5.76 -14.64
CA ALA A 152 8.07 7.07 -15.26
C ALA A 152 6.95 7.00 -16.33
N ASN A 153 6.10 8.03 -16.32
CA ASN A 153 5.02 8.20 -17.32
C ASN A 153 4.87 9.69 -17.70
N GLY A 154 5.93 10.27 -18.24
CA GLY A 154 5.99 11.68 -18.62
C GLY A 154 6.34 12.62 -17.47
N VAL A 155 6.28 13.93 -17.76
CA VAL A 155 6.68 15.03 -16.85
C VAL A 155 5.46 15.83 -16.38
N ASN A 156 4.35 15.15 -16.13
CA ASN A 156 3.11 15.75 -15.63
C ASN A 156 2.29 14.75 -14.83
N GLY A 157 1.32 15.25 -14.08
CA GLY A 157 0.38 14.45 -13.28
C GLY A 157 0.87 14.20 -11.86
N ILE A 158 -0.04 13.64 -11.05
CA ILE A 158 0.10 13.57 -9.60
C ILE A 158 1.40 12.90 -9.13
N PHE A 159 1.84 11.83 -9.78
CA PHE A 159 3.09 11.16 -9.40
C PHE A 159 4.30 12.06 -9.65
N TYR A 160 4.33 12.74 -10.80
CA TYR A 160 5.41 13.67 -11.13
C TYR A 160 5.45 14.83 -10.13
N ASP A 161 4.30 15.43 -9.80
CA ASP A 161 4.21 16.56 -8.88
C ASP A 161 4.66 16.15 -7.46
N LEU A 162 4.23 14.99 -6.97
CA LEU A 162 4.68 14.44 -5.69
C LEU A 162 6.19 14.12 -5.68
N TRP A 163 6.69 13.56 -6.79
CA TRP A 163 8.12 13.26 -6.92
C TRP A 163 8.96 14.55 -6.89
N ARG A 164 8.55 15.55 -7.65
CA ARG A 164 9.22 16.87 -7.65
C ARG A 164 9.22 17.49 -6.26
N GLY A 165 8.08 17.50 -5.59
CA GLY A 165 7.99 18.01 -4.22
C GLY A 165 8.91 17.28 -3.22
N ALA A 166 9.11 15.97 -3.41
CA ALA A 166 10.00 15.21 -2.55
C ALA A 166 11.50 15.39 -2.85
N VAL A 167 11.85 15.75 -4.09
CA VAL A 167 13.26 15.97 -4.52
C VAL A 167 13.70 17.39 -4.30
N ASP A 168 12.82 18.35 -4.55
CA ASP A 168 13.14 19.80 -4.49
C ASP A 168 13.03 20.36 -3.05
N GLY A 169 12.46 19.60 -2.07
CA GLY A 169 12.36 19.95 -0.64
C GLY A 169 11.20 20.83 -0.35
#